data_411fc349173b0cf523edba073d92550b
#
_entry.id   411fc349173b0cf523edba073d92550b
#
_cell.length_a   1.000
_cell.length_b   1.000
_cell.length_c   1.000
_cell.angle_alpha   90.00
_cell.angle_beta   90.00
_cell.angle_gamma   90.00
#
_symmetry.space_group_name_H-M   'P 1'
#
loop_
_entity.id
_entity.type
_entity.pdbx_description
1 polymer ?
#
loop_
_entity_poly.entity_id
_entity_poly.type
_entity_poly.pdbx_seq_one_letter_code
_entity_poly.pdbx_strand_id
1 'polypeptide(L)'
;YCYIGGFPSWAFKYTKHAGGIHDDVPTEWEFLRLISAYNAFKDADAIAIGALANASFWQHFPLEERYSQPWVTHEELKQRGLLTEDGKVDVKGRNFLIFYVGDYDASSWVSQFTSLTWDDPNRGKVPMMWAISPVLQERAPHVLHNFRKTATKNDYFVASDNGAGYLSPGMLQEPRPISGLPSGLQSWAEHCKPYYEKWGLSNTGFIVDGYAPGLNWEGMECYRSFSPNGIVPQKLSS
;
A
#
# COMPACT_ATOMS: atom_id res chain seq x y z
N TYR A 1 6.25 6.58 -14.84
CA TYR A 1 6.84 5.86 -13.71
C TYR A 1 7.59 4.62 -14.19
N CYS A 2 8.70 4.30 -13.52
CA CYS A 2 9.51 3.15 -13.83
C CYS A 2 9.50 2.17 -12.65
N TYR A 3 9.24 0.91 -12.93
CA TYR A 3 9.37 -0.15 -11.95
C TYR A 3 10.84 -0.60 -11.88
N ILE A 4 11.38 -0.68 -10.67
CA ILE A 4 12.72 -1.19 -10.40
C ILE A 4 12.59 -2.54 -9.70
N GLY A 5 13.01 -3.60 -10.38
CA GLY A 5 13.10 -4.93 -9.80
C GLY A 5 14.28 -5.08 -8.86
N GLY A 6 14.15 -6.00 -7.91
CA GLY A 6 15.17 -6.29 -6.93
C GLY A 6 14.94 -5.58 -5.60
N PHE A 7 15.76 -5.97 -4.63
CA PHE A 7 15.70 -5.49 -3.27
C PHE A 7 17.11 -5.29 -2.73
N PRO A 8 17.46 -4.11 -2.21
CA PRO A 8 18.74 -3.92 -1.56
C PRO A 8 18.81 -4.80 -0.31
N SER A 9 19.99 -5.19 0.07
CA SER A 9 20.17 -5.93 1.32
C SER A 9 19.47 -5.23 2.45
N TRP A 10 18.66 -5.99 3.16
CA TRP A 10 17.76 -5.46 4.16
C TRP A 10 18.48 -4.72 5.27
N ALA A 11 17.75 -3.84 5.86
CA ALA A 11 18.05 -2.82 6.85
C ALA A 11 19.43 -2.90 7.52
N PHE A 12 20.17 -1.80 7.52
CA PHE A 12 21.38 -1.64 8.31
C PHE A 12 22.58 -2.51 7.91
N LYS A 13 22.63 -3.00 6.68
CA LYS A 13 23.78 -3.79 6.22
C LYS A 13 25.12 -3.02 6.29
N TYR A 14 25.07 -1.72 6.12
CA TYR A 14 26.24 -0.84 6.21
C TYR A 14 26.35 -0.14 7.56
N THR A 15 26.13 -0.88 8.63
CA THR A 15 26.34 -0.42 10.01
C THR A 15 27.82 -0.45 10.34
N LYS A 16 28.23 0.24 11.42
CA LYS A 16 29.60 0.13 11.98
C LYS A 16 29.98 -1.33 12.26
N HIS A 17 29.03 -2.22 12.51
CA HIS A 17 29.23 -3.63 12.73
C HIS A 17 29.55 -4.42 11.46
N ALA A 18 29.22 -3.90 10.30
CA ALA A 18 29.52 -4.52 9.01
C ALA A 18 30.92 -4.16 8.47
N GLY A 19 31.73 -3.42 9.23
CA GLY A 19 33.06 -2.99 8.82
C GLY A 19 33.06 -1.95 7.69
N GLY A 20 31.95 -1.30 7.44
CA GLY A 20 31.81 -0.24 6.45
C GLY A 20 32.44 1.08 6.90
N ILE A 21 32.80 1.91 5.93
CA ILE A 21 33.31 3.28 6.15
C ILE A 21 32.19 4.30 6.36
N HIS A 22 30.94 3.87 6.31
CA HIS A 22 29.75 4.68 6.48
C HIS A 22 29.11 4.44 7.84
N ASP A 23 28.44 5.44 8.37
CA ASP A 23 27.53 5.30 9.50
C ASP A 23 26.34 4.39 9.14
N ASP A 24 25.54 4.06 10.14
CA ASP A 24 24.36 3.22 9.96
C ASP A 24 23.44 3.78 8.85
N VAL A 25 23.28 3.02 7.77
CA VAL A 25 22.41 3.40 6.65
C VAL A 25 21.21 2.48 6.65
N PRO A 26 19.99 3.00 6.81
CA PRO A 26 18.76 2.25 6.59
C PRO A 26 18.56 2.04 5.09
N THR A 27 19.22 1.03 4.57
CA THR A 27 19.39 0.80 3.13
C THR A 27 18.10 0.75 2.35
N GLU A 28 17.05 0.17 2.92
CA GLU A 28 15.74 0.10 2.28
C GLU A 28 15.15 1.49 2.06
N TRP A 29 15.10 2.30 3.11
CA TRP A 29 14.45 3.62 3.05
C TRP A 29 15.26 4.64 2.26
N GLU A 30 16.61 4.56 2.34
CA GLU A 30 17.47 5.40 1.52
C GLU A 30 17.38 5.04 0.04
N PHE A 31 17.33 3.75 -0.29
CA PHE A 31 17.10 3.32 -1.66
C PHE A 31 15.74 3.82 -2.16
N LEU A 32 14.71 3.65 -1.34
CA LEU A 32 13.37 4.10 -1.68
C LEU A 32 13.32 5.61 -1.94
N ARG A 33 13.94 6.41 -1.05
CA ARG A 33 14.04 7.85 -1.20
C ARG A 33 14.73 8.25 -2.50
N LEU A 34 15.83 7.58 -2.84
CA LEU A 34 16.60 7.86 -4.06
C LEU A 34 15.81 7.52 -5.33
N ILE A 35 15.21 6.33 -5.42
CA ILE A 35 14.46 5.94 -6.62
C ILE A 35 13.21 6.81 -6.81
N SER A 36 12.55 7.18 -5.71
CA SER A 36 11.38 8.06 -5.74
C SER A 36 11.70 9.44 -6.30
N ALA A 37 12.92 9.95 -6.03
CA ALA A 37 13.38 11.22 -6.61
C ALA A 37 13.38 11.20 -8.15
N TYR A 38 13.44 10.04 -8.78
CA TYR A 38 13.46 9.84 -10.23
C TYR A 38 12.16 9.21 -10.76
N ASN A 39 11.04 9.34 -10.06
CA ASN A 39 9.75 8.78 -10.43
C ASN A 39 9.79 7.25 -10.61
N ALA A 40 10.54 6.57 -9.78
CA ALA A 40 10.61 5.12 -9.79
C ALA A 40 10.00 4.53 -8.52
N PHE A 41 9.48 3.32 -8.63
CA PHE A 41 8.95 2.54 -7.51
C PHE A 41 9.44 1.10 -7.57
N LYS A 42 9.31 0.38 -6.48
CA LYS A 42 9.62 -1.05 -6.39
C LYS A 42 8.48 -1.81 -5.70
N ASP A 43 8.54 -3.14 -5.69
CA ASP A 43 7.81 -3.92 -4.71
C ASP A 43 8.43 -3.65 -3.32
N ALA A 44 7.65 -3.78 -2.27
CA ALA A 44 8.20 -3.78 -0.92
C ALA A 44 9.12 -5.00 -0.70
N ASP A 45 9.21 -5.55 0.47
CA ASP A 45 10.13 -6.64 0.80
C ASP A 45 10.11 -7.82 -0.17
N ALA A 46 11.25 -8.15 -0.76
CA ALA A 46 11.39 -9.30 -1.65
C ALA A 46 12.02 -10.50 -0.93
N ILE A 47 11.52 -10.84 0.24
CA ILE A 47 11.98 -11.98 1.03
C ILE A 47 11.33 -13.27 0.49
N ALA A 48 12.05 -14.40 0.61
CA ALA A 48 11.53 -15.73 0.25
C ALA A 48 11.07 -15.84 -1.22
N ILE A 49 11.90 -15.41 -2.14
CA ILE A 49 11.64 -15.46 -3.60
C ILE A 49 11.23 -16.83 -4.12
N GLY A 50 11.51 -17.91 -3.40
CA GLY A 50 11.02 -19.26 -3.73
C GLY A 50 9.50 -19.34 -3.83
N ALA A 51 8.76 -18.48 -3.15
CA ALA A 51 7.31 -18.40 -3.26
C ALA A 51 6.83 -17.84 -4.63
N LEU A 52 7.74 -17.31 -5.42
CA LEU A 52 7.47 -16.82 -6.78
C LEU A 52 7.83 -17.82 -7.87
N ALA A 53 7.93 -19.10 -7.54
CA ALA A 53 8.17 -20.15 -8.52
C ALA A 53 7.13 -20.09 -9.65
N ASN A 54 7.61 -20.15 -10.90
CA ASN A 54 6.79 -19.99 -12.09
C ASN A 54 6.06 -18.63 -12.21
N ALA A 55 6.60 -17.57 -11.65
CA ALA A 55 5.98 -16.24 -11.73
C ALA A 55 5.71 -15.80 -13.17
N SER A 56 6.60 -16.12 -14.11
CA SER A 56 6.39 -15.84 -15.55
C SER A 56 5.18 -16.53 -16.17
N PHE A 57 4.75 -17.66 -15.62
CA PHE A 57 3.49 -18.31 -16.00
C PHE A 57 2.30 -17.61 -15.30
N TRP A 58 2.40 -17.40 -14.00
CA TRP A 58 1.29 -16.87 -13.19
C TRP A 58 0.95 -15.43 -13.50
N GLN A 59 1.90 -14.62 -13.99
CA GLN A 59 1.63 -13.23 -14.40
C GLN A 59 0.59 -13.12 -15.53
N HIS A 60 0.35 -14.21 -16.27
CA HIS A 60 -0.67 -14.28 -17.32
C HIS A 60 -2.02 -14.80 -16.82
N PHE A 61 -2.19 -14.96 -15.50
CA PHE A 61 -3.46 -15.41 -14.94
C PHE A 61 -4.56 -14.41 -15.28
N PRO A 62 -5.70 -14.86 -15.82
CA PRO A 62 -6.77 -13.97 -16.25
C PRO A 62 -7.44 -13.33 -15.04
N LEU A 63 -7.46 -12.01 -15.03
CA LEU A 63 -8.15 -11.20 -14.03
C LEU A 63 -9.51 -10.77 -14.56
N GLU A 64 -10.44 -10.50 -13.65
CA GLU A 64 -11.67 -9.81 -13.98
C GLU A 64 -11.38 -8.35 -14.37
N GLU A 65 -12.30 -7.74 -15.10
CA GLU A 65 -12.22 -6.34 -15.45
C GLU A 65 -12.19 -5.46 -14.21
N ARG A 66 -13.08 -5.75 -13.25
CA ARG A 66 -13.18 -5.05 -11.97
C ARG A 66 -13.54 -5.99 -10.83
N TYR A 67 -13.01 -5.68 -9.65
CA TYR A 67 -13.36 -6.32 -8.39
C TYR A 67 -14.05 -5.31 -7.50
N SER A 68 -15.26 -5.61 -7.06
CA SER A 68 -15.98 -4.79 -6.10
C SER A 68 -15.77 -5.29 -4.68
N GLN A 69 -15.84 -4.39 -3.72
CA GLN A 69 -15.96 -4.75 -2.31
C GLN A 69 -17.09 -3.94 -1.66
N PRO A 70 -17.77 -4.51 -0.66
CA PRO A 70 -18.78 -3.78 0.07
C PRO A 70 -18.14 -2.66 0.90
N TRP A 71 -18.73 -1.50 0.85
CA TRP A 71 -18.43 -0.38 1.74
C TRP A 71 -19.65 -0.10 2.60
N VAL A 72 -19.44 0.35 3.82
CA VAL A 72 -20.52 0.81 4.66
C VAL A 72 -21.15 2.04 4.01
N THR A 73 -22.41 1.95 3.71
CA THR A 73 -23.17 3.03 3.07
C THR A 73 -23.59 4.10 4.08
N HIS A 74 -23.88 5.30 3.58
CA HIS A 74 -24.43 6.36 4.42
C HIS A 74 -25.75 5.95 5.09
N GLU A 75 -26.59 5.20 4.37
CA GLU A 75 -27.86 4.69 4.91
C GLU A 75 -27.64 3.67 6.03
N GLU A 76 -26.68 2.77 5.91
CA GLU A 76 -26.31 1.85 6.99
C GLU A 76 -25.77 2.58 8.22
N LEU A 77 -24.95 3.63 8.03
CA LEU A 77 -24.48 4.46 9.13
C LEU A 77 -25.65 5.15 9.84
N LYS A 78 -26.61 5.65 9.07
CA LYS A 78 -27.83 6.27 9.61
C LYS A 78 -28.67 5.28 10.39
N GLN A 79 -28.94 4.10 9.84
CA GLN A 79 -29.70 3.04 10.51
C GLN A 79 -29.04 2.57 11.82
N ARG A 80 -27.72 2.62 11.88
CA ARG A 80 -26.94 2.30 13.09
C ARG A 80 -26.86 3.46 14.09
N GLY A 81 -27.44 4.62 13.79
CA GLY A 81 -27.36 5.81 14.63
C GLY A 81 -25.93 6.35 14.76
N LEU A 82 -25.14 6.21 13.71
CA LEU A 82 -23.74 6.62 13.67
C LEU A 82 -23.52 7.97 12.97
N LEU A 83 -24.61 8.67 12.64
CA LEU A 83 -24.56 9.98 12.02
C LEU A 83 -25.09 11.06 12.96
N THR A 84 -24.48 12.22 12.88
CA THR A 84 -24.98 13.47 13.48
C THR A 84 -26.14 14.02 12.64
N GLU A 85 -26.85 15.01 13.14
CA GLU A 85 -27.97 15.67 12.42
C GLU A 85 -27.52 16.28 11.09
N ASP A 86 -26.27 16.76 11.00
CA ASP A 86 -25.66 17.31 9.78
C ASP A 86 -25.04 16.22 8.87
N GLY A 87 -25.33 14.94 9.15
CA GLY A 87 -24.95 13.80 8.30
C GLY A 87 -23.47 13.38 8.36
N LYS A 88 -22.72 13.86 9.34
CA LYS A 88 -21.34 13.41 9.57
C LYS A 88 -21.31 12.20 10.50
N VAL A 89 -20.23 11.43 10.45
CA VAL A 89 -20.04 10.33 11.40
C VAL A 89 -19.93 10.88 12.82
N ASP A 90 -20.81 10.41 13.71
CA ASP A 90 -20.81 10.79 15.10
C ASP A 90 -19.73 10.01 15.85
N VAL A 91 -18.64 10.69 16.15
CA VAL A 91 -17.51 10.12 16.91
C VAL A 91 -17.55 10.47 18.39
N LYS A 92 -18.51 11.31 18.82
CA LYS A 92 -18.57 11.81 20.19
C LYS A 92 -18.92 10.70 21.18
N GLY A 93 -18.06 10.50 22.16
CA GLY A 93 -18.27 9.48 23.21
C GLY A 93 -18.18 8.03 22.70
N ARG A 94 -17.62 7.80 21.51
CA ARG A 94 -17.47 6.48 20.90
C ARG A 94 -16.00 6.11 20.80
N ASN A 95 -15.72 4.82 20.95
CA ASN A 95 -14.43 4.22 20.67
C ASN A 95 -14.53 3.42 19.36
N PHE A 96 -13.61 3.65 18.43
CA PHE A 96 -13.51 2.91 17.17
C PHE A 96 -12.27 2.02 17.23
N LEU A 97 -12.48 0.72 17.01
CA LEU A 97 -11.41 -0.25 16.93
C LEU A 97 -11.28 -0.73 15.48
N ILE A 98 -10.10 -0.60 14.92
CA ILE A 98 -9.79 -1.04 13.55
C ILE A 98 -8.77 -2.16 13.66
N PHE A 99 -9.09 -3.33 13.10
CA PHE A 99 -8.13 -4.40 12.90
C PHE A 99 -7.52 -4.25 11.51
N TYR A 100 -6.23 -3.98 11.50
CA TYR A 100 -5.46 -3.77 10.29
C TYR A 100 -4.36 -4.82 10.19
N VAL A 101 -4.28 -5.49 9.05
CA VAL A 101 -3.25 -6.48 8.75
C VAL A 101 -2.36 -5.90 7.66
N GLY A 102 -1.16 -5.52 8.07
CA GLY A 102 -0.13 -4.94 7.20
C GLY A 102 0.91 -5.95 6.73
N ASP A 103 1.94 -5.45 6.04
CA ASP A 103 3.11 -6.19 5.54
C ASP A 103 2.81 -7.29 4.50
N TYR A 104 1.63 -7.29 3.87
CA TYR A 104 1.29 -8.17 2.74
C TYR A 104 1.38 -7.44 1.41
N ASP A 105 2.34 -6.60 1.30
CA ASP A 105 2.58 -5.65 0.23
C ASP A 105 3.60 -6.16 -0.79
N ALA A 106 4.41 -7.14 -0.41
CA ALA A 106 5.37 -7.78 -1.30
C ALA A 106 4.84 -9.08 -1.88
N SER A 107 5.20 -9.38 -3.11
CA SER A 107 4.75 -10.58 -3.82
C SER A 107 5.11 -11.88 -3.11
N SER A 108 6.28 -11.94 -2.48
CA SER A 108 6.71 -13.12 -1.72
C SER A 108 5.92 -13.28 -0.42
N TRP A 109 5.67 -12.21 0.31
CA TRP A 109 4.86 -12.23 1.53
C TRP A 109 3.42 -12.62 1.23
N VAL A 110 2.79 -11.98 0.23
CA VAL A 110 1.42 -12.27 -0.13
C VAL A 110 1.24 -13.71 -0.62
N SER A 111 2.23 -14.27 -1.32
CA SER A 111 2.15 -15.64 -1.84
C SER A 111 2.42 -16.71 -0.78
N GLN A 112 3.23 -16.42 0.23
CA GLN A 112 3.70 -17.42 1.20
C GLN A 112 3.02 -17.29 2.56
N PHE A 113 2.97 -16.10 3.12
CA PHE A 113 2.54 -15.91 4.50
C PHE A 113 1.05 -15.58 4.63
N THR A 114 0.47 -14.91 3.65
CA THR A 114 -0.96 -14.58 3.72
C THR A 114 -1.82 -15.85 3.71
N SER A 115 -1.40 -16.90 3.01
CA SER A 115 -2.15 -18.16 3.02
C SER A 115 -2.34 -18.73 4.43
N LEU A 116 -1.35 -18.60 5.31
CA LEU A 116 -1.43 -19.06 6.69
C LEU A 116 -2.51 -18.33 7.51
N THR A 117 -2.70 -17.04 7.23
CA THR A 117 -3.71 -16.21 7.91
C THR A 117 -5.04 -16.18 7.17
N TRP A 118 -5.00 -16.27 5.84
CA TRP A 118 -6.19 -16.26 5.01
C TRP A 118 -7.07 -17.49 5.20
N ASP A 119 -6.44 -18.64 5.40
CA ASP A 119 -7.13 -19.91 5.60
C ASP A 119 -7.47 -20.19 7.08
N ASP A 120 -7.23 -19.22 7.99
CA ASP A 120 -7.62 -19.36 9.40
C ASP A 120 -9.15 -19.51 9.52
N PRO A 121 -9.62 -20.55 10.26
CA PRO A 121 -11.05 -20.81 10.42
C PRO A 121 -11.82 -19.72 11.19
N ASN A 122 -11.12 -18.77 11.79
CA ASN A 122 -11.70 -17.61 12.44
C ASN A 122 -11.82 -16.39 11.51
N ARG A 123 -11.19 -16.42 10.33
CA ARG A 123 -11.34 -15.34 9.35
C ARG A 123 -12.81 -15.11 9.03
N GLY A 124 -13.19 -13.85 8.90
CA GLY A 124 -14.58 -13.46 8.62
C GLY A 124 -15.46 -13.35 9.85
N LYS A 125 -14.99 -13.72 11.07
CA LYS A 125 -15.77 -13.53 12.30
C LYS A 125 -15.80 -12.08 12.78
N VAL A 126 -14.74 -11.34 12.49
CA VAL A 126 -14.63 -9.89 12.77
C VAL A 126 -14.21 -9.14 11.53
N PRO A 127 -14.57 -7.86 11.38
CA PRO A 127 -14.09 -7.04 10.28
C PRO A 127 -12.57 -6.89 10.33
N MET A 128 -11.91 -7.11 9.20
CA MET A 128 -10.45 -7.01 9.04
C MET A 128 -10.13 -6.15 7.81
N MET A 129 -9.16 -5.28 7.94
CA MET A 129 -8.60 -4.52 6.82
C MET A 129 -7.30 -5.20 6.38
N TRP A 130 -7.30 -5.72 5.14
CA TRP A 130 -6.14 -6.37 4.52
C TRP A 130 -5.43 -5.37 3.62
N ALA A 131 -4.22 -5.02 3.99
CA ALA A 131 -3.41 -4.08 3.23
C ALA A 131 -2.54 -4.82 2.22
N ILE A 132 -2.84 -4.66 0.96
CA ILE A 132 -2.12 -5.29 -0.16
C ILE A 132 -1.71 -4.23 -1.18
N SER A 133 -0.53 -4.38 -1.77
CA SER A 133 -0.16 -3.50 -2.88
C SER A 133 -0.88 -3.93 -4.16
N PRO A 134 -1.69 -3.06 -4.77
CA PRO A 134 -2.43 -3.44 -5.99
C PRO A 134 -1.52 -3.65 -7.20
N VAL A 135 -0.29 -3.13 -7.19
CA VAL A 135 0.69 -3.38 -8.25
C VAL A 135 1.13 -4.84 -8.33
N LEU A 136 0.90 -5.63 -7.26
CA LEU A 136 1.17 -7.06 -7.29
C LEU A 136 0.34 -7.84 -8.32
N GLN A 137 -0.68 -7.21 -8.91
CA GLN A 137 -1.36 -7.81 -10.07
C GLN A 137 -0.42 -8.14 -11.22
N GLU A 138 0.70 -7.45 -11.35
CA GLU A 138 1.70 -7.69 -12.40
C GLU A 138 2.55 -8.93 -12.13
N ARG A 139 2.57 -9.44 -10.90
CA ARG A 139 3.42 -10.55 -10.48
C ARG A 139 2.70 -11.72 -9.88
N ALA A 140 1.70 -11.45 -9.06
CA ALA A 140 0.92 -12.44 -8.33
C ALA A 140 -0.58 -12.25 -8.55
N PRO A 141 -1.06 -12.08 -9.79
CA PRO A 141 -2.46 -11.81 -10.09
C PRO A 141 -3.39 -12.88 -9.55
N HIS A 142 -2.99 -14.14 -9.62
CA HIS A 142 -3.75 -15.28 -9.11
C HIS A 142 -4.00 -15.21 -7.60
N VAL A 143 -3.02 -14.70 -6.83
CA VAL A 143 -3.18 -14.56 -5.38
C VAL A 143 -4.19 -13.47 -5.04
N LEU A 144 -4.06 -12.31 -5.68
CA LEU A 144 -5.00 -11.20 -5.49
C LEU A 144 -6.41 -11.60 -5.95
N HIS A 145 -6.53 -12.32 -7.07
CA HIS A 145 -7.81 -12.86 -7.53
C HIS A 145 -8.42 -13.79 -6.49
N ASN A 146 -7.64 -14.73 -5.95
CA ASN A 146 -8.11 -15.66 -4.92
C ASN A 146 -8.63 -14.92 -3.69
N PHE A 147 -7.92 -13.92 -3.19
CA PHE A 147 -8.39 -13.11 -2.07
C PHE A 147 -9.74 -12.47 -2.36
N ARG A 148 -9.89 -11.87 -3.52
CA ARG A 148 -11.14 -11.21 -3.89
C ARG A 148 -12.30 -12.17 -4.10
N LYS A 149 -12.04 -13.39 -4.58
CA LYS A 149 -13.06 -14.42 -4.81
C LYS A 149 -13.48 -15.14 -3.53
N THR A 150 -12.60 -15.26 -2.58
CA THR A 150 -12.85 -15.98 -1.32
C THR A 150 -13.08 -15.05 -0.13
N ALA A 151 -13.12 -13.74 -0.39
CA ALA A 151 -13.41 -12.73 0.63
C ALA A 151 -14.80 -12.95 1.27
N THR A 152 -14.86 -12.81 2.57
CA THR A 152 -16.11 -12.74 3.33
C THR A 152 -16.62 -11.29 3.39
N LYS A 153 -17.82 -11.10 3.90
CA LYS A 153 -18.40 -9.76 4.13
C LYS A 153 -17.62 -8.90 5.14
N ASN A 154 -16.71 -9.52 5.89
CA ASN A 154 -15.88 -8.89 6.91
C ASN A 154 -14.44 -8.68 6.46
N ASP A 155 -14.10 -9.03 5.23
CA ASP A 155 -12.78 -8.78 4.65
C ASP A 155 -12.82 -7.51 3.80
N TYR A 156 -12.08 -6.49 4.21
CA TYR A 156 -11.94 -5.22 3.51
C TYR A 156 -10.51 -5.06 3.01
N PHE A 157 -10.36 -4.62 1.77
CA PHE A 157 -9.05 -4.41 1.17
C PHE A 157 -8.73 -2.94 1.10
N VAL A 158 -7.51 -2.60 1.48
CA VAL A 158 -6.94 -1.27 1.35
C VAL A 158 -5.59 -1.38 0.64
N ALA A 159 -5.20 -0.32 -0.04
CA ALA A 159 -3.85 -0.33 -0.62
C ALA A 159 -2.83 -0.18 0.49
N SER A 160 -1.74 -0.93 0.40
CA SER A 160 -0.53 -0.72 1.16
C SER A 160 0.48 0.10 0.38
N ASP A 161 1.66 0.29 0.93
CA ASP A 161 2.84 0.81 0.22
C ASP A 161 2.63 2.11 -0.52
N ASN A 162 2.04 3.08 0.03
CA ASN A 162 1.95 4.37 -0.63
C ASN A 162 1.08 4.40 -1.91
N GLY A 163 0.47 3.29 -2.32
CA GLY A 163 -0.39 3.22 -3.49
C GLY A 163 -0.15 2.00 -4.37
N ALA A 164 -0.02 2.19 -5.68
CA ALA A 164 0.29 1.12 -6.63
C ALA A 164 1.81 1.01 -6.85
N GLY A 165 2.52 0.62 -5.81
CA GLY A 165 3.97 0.46 -5.78
C GLY A 165 4.62 1.23 -4.64
N TYR A 166 5.74 0.72 -4.16
CA TYR A 166 6.45 1.27 -3.02
C TYR A 166 7.41 2.38 -3.45
N LEU A 167 7.12 3.59 -3.04
CA LEU A 167 7.95 4.78 -3.18
C LEU A 167 7.70 5.73 -2.02
N SER A 168 8.55 6.75 -1.86
CA SER A 168 8.34 7.83 -0.88
C SER A 168 7.64 8.99 -1.55
N PRO A 169 6.33 9.22 -1.32
CA PRO A 169 5.57 10.21 -2.07
C PRO A 169 6.04 11.65 -1.79
N GLY A 170 6.63 11.91 -0.64
CA GLY A 170 7.23 13.21 -0.34
C GLY A 170 8.38 13.60 -1.28
N MET A 171 9.01 12.63 -1.94
CA MET A 171 10.05 12.89 -2.95
C MET A 171 9.50 13.27 -4.32
N LEU A 172 8.19 13.18 -4.52
CA LEU A 172 7.52 13.59 -5.76
C LEU A 172 7.12 15.07 -5.74
N GLN A 173 7.11 15.69 -4.56
CA GLN A 173 6.76 17.09 -4.33
C GLN A 173 7.91 18.03 -4.67
N GLU A 174 7.60 19.22 -5.11
CA GLU A 174 8.61 20.27 -5.24
C GLU A 174 8.94 20.94 -3.86
N PRO A 175 10.19 21.37 -3.65
CA PRO A 175 11.34 21.23 -4.56
C PRO A 175 11.91 19.81 -4.56
N ARG A 176 12.48 19.39 -5.71
CA ARG A 176 13.08 18.05 -5.90
C ARG A 176 14.61 18.17 -6.06
N PRO A 177 15.34 18.41 -4.98
CA PRO A 177 16.76 18.79 -5.06
C PRO A 177 17.69 17.68 -5.57
N ILE A 178 17.27 16.42 -5.52
CA ILE A 178 18.08 15.29 -6.00
C ILE A 178 18.01 15.16 -7.51
N SER A 179 16.82 15.18 -8.08
CA SER A 179 16.62 14.95 -9.52
C SER A 179 16.48 16.21 -10.35
N GLY A 180 16.05 17.30 -9.77
CA GLY A 180 15.70 18.51 -10.50
C GLY A 180 14.45 18.36 -11.40
N LEU A 181 13.72 17.25 -11.30
CA LEU A 181 12.51 17.01 -12.07
C LEU A 181 11.35 17.89 -11.56
N PRO A 182 10.37 18.21 -12.40
CA PRO A 182 9.11 18.81 -11.94
C PRO A 182 8.33 17.85 -11.03
N SER A 183 7.28 18.35 -10.37
CA SER A 183 6.40 17.54 -9.53
C SER A 183 5.97 16.24 -10.22
N GLY A 184 6.12 15.11 -9.52
CA GLY A 184 5.71 13.78 -9.99
C GLY A 184 4.31 13.38 -9.51
N LEU A 185 3.64 14.22 -8.74
CA LEU A 185 2.37 13.86 -8.08
C LEU A 185 1.25 13.55 -9.06
N GLN A 186 1.09 14.38 -10.09
CA GLN A 186 0.05 14.16 -11.11
C GLN A 186 0.22 12.80 -11.79
N SER A 187 1.44 12.50 -12.23
CA SER A 187 1.75 11.22 -12.87
C SER A 187 1.57 10.03 -11.91
N TRP A 188 1.84 10.24 -10.61
CA TRP A 188 1.59 9.22 -9.59
C TRP A 188 0.09 8.93 -9.45
N ALA A 189 -0.74 9.96 -9.40
CA ALA A 189 -2.18 9.79 -9.37
C ALA A 189 -2.70 9.04 -10.61
N GLU A 190 -2.22 9.42 -11.79
CA GLU A 190 -2.58 8.77 -13.06
C GLU A 190 -2.16 7.29 -13.08
N HIS A 191 -1.00 6.98 -12.50
CA HIS A 191 -0.53 5.60 -12.36
C HIS A 191 -1.40 4.80 -11.37
N CYS A 192 -1.76 5.36 -10.22
CA CYS A 192 -2.51 4.65 -9.19
C CYS A 192 -3.98 4.40 -9.55
N LYS A 193 -4.64 5.36 -10.20
CA LYS A 193 -6.09 5.31 -10.50
C LYS A 193 -6.57 3.99 -11.10
N PRO A 194 -5.98 3.47 -12.20
CA PRO A 194 -6.47 2.24 -12.83
C PRO A 194 -6.39 1.02 -11.91
N TYR A 195 -5.38 0.96 -11.04
CA TYR A 195 -5.27 -0.12 -10.05
C TYR A 195 -6.36 -0.03 -8.99
N TYR A 196 -6.60 1.17 -8.47
CA TYR A 196 -7.65 1.38 -7.46
C TYR A 196 -9.04 1.09 -8.03
N GLU A 197 -9.31 1.55 -9.24
CA GLU A 197 -10.57 1.26 -9.93
C GLU A 197 -10.77 -0.23 -10.18
N LYS A 198 -9.74 -0.92 -10.65
CA LYS A 198 -9.79 -2.36 -10.92
C LYS A 198 -10.05 -3.16 -9.65
N TRP A 199 -9.35 -2.84 -8.57
CA TRP A 199 -9.43 -3.59 -7.32
C TRP A 199 -10.49 -3.07 -6.35
N GLY A 200 -11.25 -2.02 -6.72
CA GLY A 200 -12.27 -1.41 -5.89
C GLY A 200 -11.71 -0.83 -4.59
N LEU A 201 -10.52 -0.24 -4.67
CA LEU A 201 -9.86 0.38 -3.53
C LEU A 201 -10.24 1.85 -3.42
N SER A 202 -10.29 2.37 -2.21
CA SER A 202 -10.60 3.78 -1.96
C SER A 202 -9.84 4.35 -0.74
N ASN A 203 -9.02 3.51 -0.11
CA ASN A 203 -8.17 3.87 1.02
C ASN A 203 -6.74 3.42 0.76
N THR A 204 -5.79 4.23 1.23
CA THR A 204 -4.39 3.82 1.35
C THR A 204 -4.10 3.57 2.82
N GLY A 205 -3.77 2.34 3.16
CA GLY A 205 -3.69 1.86 4.52
C GLY A 205 -2.55 2.48 5.31
N PHE A 206 -1.37 2.63 4.72
CA PHE A 206 -0.30 3.44 5.26
C PHE A 206 0.58 4.01 4.14
N ILE A 207 1.12 5.18 4.40
CA ILE A 207 2.08 5.86 3.54
C ILE A 207 3.36 6.01 4.32
N VAL A 208 4.40 5.33 3.86
CA VAL A 208 5.71 5.35 4.50
C VAL A 208 6.55 6.45 3.90
N ASP A 209 6.86 7.46 4.69
CA ASP A 209 7.73 8.56 4.25
C ASP A 209 9.22 8.23 4.43
N GLY A 210 9.57 7.38 5.38
CA GLY A 210 10.96 7.08 5.70
C GLY A 210 11.74 8.35 6.05
N TYR A 211 12.87 8.55 5.38
CA TYR A 211 13.68 9.79 5.47
C TYR A 211 13.30 10.85 4.42
N ALA A 212 12.25 10.62 3.66
CA ALA A 212 11.74 11.61 2.72
C ALA A 212 11.00 12.72 3.45
N PRO A 213 10.79 13.88 2.79
CA PRO A 213 9.86 14.90 3.31
C PRO A 213 8.45 14.33 3.49
N GLY A 214 7.76 14.74 4.54
CA GLY A 214 6.35 14.40 4.72
C GLY A 214 5.48 15.02 3.62
N LEU A 215 4.28 14.45 3.43
CA LEU A 215 3.31 14.98 2.47
C LEU A 215 2.88 16.41 2.83
N ASN A 216 2.97 17.31 1.85
CA ASN A 216 2.36 18.62 1.91
C ASN A 216 0.89 18.56 1.42
N TRP A 217 0.23 19.70 1.37
CA TRP A 217 -1.17 19.80 0.94
C TRP A 217 -1.39 19.27 -0.49
N GLU A 218 -0.49 19.59 -1.41
CA GLU A 218 -0.56 19.11 -2.81
C GLU A 218 -0.45 17.59 -2.87
N GLY A 219 0.46 17.00 -2.11
CA GLY A 219 0.58 15.53 -1.97
C GLY A 219 -0.68 14.91 -1.40
N MET A 220 -1.31 15.51 -0.40
CA MET A 220 -2.57 15.02 0.15
C MET A 220 -3.72 15.10 -0.86
N GLU A 221 -3.83 16.18 -1.63
CA GLU A 221 -4.83 16.30 -2.70
C GLU A 221 -4.58 15.33 -3.86
N CYS A 222 -3.32 15.03 -4.16
CA CYS A 222 -2.97 13.97 -5.10
C CYS A 222 -3.59 12.63 -4.65
N TYR A 223 -3.36 12.24 -3.41
CA TYR A 223 -3.93 11.01 -2.85
C TYR A 223 -5.45 11.02 -2.84
N ARG A 224 -6.07 12.14 -2.47
CA ARG A 224 -7.53 12.27 -2.49
C ARG A 224 -8.14 11.92 -3.86
N SER A 225 -7.41 12.13 -4.93
CA SER A 225 -7.90 11.87 -6.31
C SER A 225 -8.10 10.39 -6.63
N PHE A 226 -7.43 9.47 -5.93
CA PHE A 226 -7.56 8.01 -6.12
C PHE A 226 -7.83 7.24 -4.83
N SER A 227 -7.64 7.85 -3.68
CA SER A 227 -7.90 7.29 -2.34
C SER A 227 -8.89 8.17 -1.57
N PRO A 228 -10.13 8.33 -2.08
CA PRO A 228 -11.07 9.35 -1.60
C PRO A 228 -11.60 9.11 -0.18
N ASN A 229 -11.54 7.89 0.33
CA ASN A 229 -12.03 7.56 1.67
C ASN A 229 -10.95 7.67 2.74
N GLY A 230 -9.73 8.00 2.38
CA GLY A 230 -8.69 8.32 3.33
C GLY A 230 -7.30 7.77 3.04
N ILE A 231 -6.37 8.33 3.77
CA ILE A 231 -4.97 7.93 3.79
C ILE A 231 -4.46 7.91 5.23
N VAL A 232 -3.51 7.04 5.51
CA VAL A 232 -2.84 6.98 6.81
C VAL A 232 -1.34 7.23 6.58
N PRO A 233 -0.86 8.46 6.75
CA PRO A 233 0.56 8.76 6.69
C PRO A 233 1.27 8.18 7.91
N GLN A 234 2.35 7.49 7.66
CA GLN A 234 3.25 6.98 8.71
C GLN A 234 4.64 7.52 8.45
N LYS A 235 5.06 8.45 9.30
CA LYS A 235 6.44 8.91 9.31
C LYS A 235 7.22 8.03 10.27
N LEU A 236 8.29 7.43 9.77
CA LEU A 236 9.26 6.78 10.63
C LEU A 236 10.01 7.88 11.38
N SER A 237 10.00 7.79 12.71
CA SER A 237 10.76 8.72 13.55
C SER A 237 12.26 8.58 13.24
N SER A 238 12.88 9.67 12.90
CA SER A 238 14.34 9.79 12.85
C SER A 238 14.93 9.68 14.25
#